data_30fc56a23092e253d93ca60cfc03e5a1
#
_entry.id   30fc56a23092e253d93ca60cfc03e5a1
#
_cell.length_a   1.000
_cell.length_b   1.000
_cell.length_c   1.000
_cell.angle_alpha   90.00
_cell.angle_beta   90.00
_cell.angle_gamma   90.00
#
_symmetry.space_group_name_H-M   'P 1'
#
loop_
_entity.id
_entity.type
_entity.pdbx_description
1 polymer ?
#
loop_
_entity_poly.entity_id
_entity_poly.type
_entity_poly.pdbx_seq_one_letter_code
_entity_poly.pdbx_strand_id
1 'polypeptide(L)'
;MILYDYPAKIKAFYMRLNEDGKTVRAMDILFPGIGEIVGGSQREERYEVLKQKIADLGMDEQTLWWYLELRKFGTAVHSGFGLGFERLVLFTTGMTNIRDVIPYPRTPQSAEF
;
A
#
# COMPACT_ATOMS: atom_id res chain seq x y z
N MET A 1 -3.82 -6.24 16.06
CA MET A 1 -4.62 -4.98 16.02
C MET A 1 -4.86 -4.61 14.57
N ILE A 2 -6.05 -4.12 14.22
CA ILE A 2 -6.35 -3.63 12.88
C ILE A 2 -6.62 -2.13 13.00
N LEU A 3 -5.89 -1.34 12.21
CA LEU A 3 -6.11 0.09 12.03
C LEU A 3 -6.71 0.32 10.66
N TYR A 4 -7.68 1.22 10.55
CA TYR A 4 -8.34 1.54 9.28
C TYR A 4 -8.73 3.04 9.21
N ASP A 5 -9.14 3.49 8.03
CA ASP A 5 -9.51 4.89 7.76
C ASP A 5 -8.40 5.90 8.11
N TYR A 6 -7.24 5.67 7.51
CA TYR A 6 -6.07 6.51 7.71
C TYR A 6 -6.24 7.92 7.11
N PRO A 7 -5.57 8.94 7.69
CA PRO A 7 -5.49 10.25 7.06
C PRO A 7 -4.95 10.19 5.63
N ALA A 8 -5.64 10.84 4.69
CA ALA A 8 -5.28 10.79 3.27
C ALA A 8 -3.85 11.30 2.99
N LYS A 9 -3.36 12.25 3.81
CA LYS A 9 -2.04 12.87 3.65
C LYS A 9 -0.85 11.92 3.82
N ILE A 10 -1.04 10.80 4.53
CA ILE A 10 0.05 9.85 4.84
C ILE A 10 -0.08 8.53 4.10
N LYS A 11 -1.05 8.40 3.21
CA LYS A 11 -1.28 7.18 2.43
C LYS A 11 -1.19 7.46 0.93
N ALA A 12 -1.03 6.39 0.15
CA ALA A 12 -0.80 6.48 -1.28
C ALA A 12 -2.01 7.04 -2.05
N PHE A 13 -1.75 7.75 -3.14
CA PHE A 13 -2.74 8.46 -3.96
C PHE A 13 -3.85 7.56 -4.51
N TYR A 14 -3.54 6.29 -4.77
CA TYR A 14 -4.47 5.33 -5.37
C TYR A 14 -5.51 4.76 -4.38
N MET A 15 -5.43 5.09 -3.12
CA MET A 15 -6.38 4.61 -2.12
C MET A 15 -7.69 5.42 -2.16
N ARG A 16 -8.82 4.74 -2.00
CA ARG A 16 -10.16 5.33 -2.06
C ARG A 16 -10.33 6.40 -0.99
N LEU A 17 -10.59 7.64 -1.43
CA LEU A 17 -10.90 8.75 -0.52
C LEU A 17 -12.32 8.58 0.04
N ASN A 18 -12.46 8.67 1.36
CA ASN A 18 -13.75 8.66 2.04
C ASN A 18 -14.56 9.93 1.73
N GLU A 19 -15.84 9.88 2.06
CA GLU A 19 -16.75 11.01 1.81
C GLU A 19 -16.42 12.26 2.63
N ASP A 20 -15.65 12.10 3.72
CA ASP A 20 -15.15 13.20 4.54
C ASP A 20 -14.05 14.03 3.86
N GLY A 21 -13.50 13.55 2.74
CA GLY A 21 -12.39 14.17 2.02
C GLY A 21 -11.07 14.21 2.79
N LYS A 22 -10.96 13.57 3.95
CA LYS A 22 -9.81 13.64 4.85
C LYS A 22 -9.14 12.30 5.09
N THR A 23 -9.90 11.22 5.02
CA THR A 23 -9.42 9.85 5.28
C THR A 23 -9.54 8.99 4.02
N VAL A 24 -8.83 7.86 4.02
CA VAL A 24 -8.86 6.87 2.93
C VAL A 24 -9.22 5.49 3.48
N ARG A 25 -9.90 4.68 2.65
CA ARG A 25 -10.26 3.29 2.95
C ARG A 25 -9.04 2.37 2.91
N ALA A 26 -8.10 2.65 3.80
CA ALA A 26 -6.91 1.84 4.01
C ALA A 26 -7.03 1.07 5.32
N MET A 27 -6.36 -0.06 5.38
CA MET A 27 -6.20 -0.83 6.63
C MET A 27 -4.79 -1.36 6.75
N ASP A 28 -4.31 -1.44 7.99
CA ASP A 28 -3.08 -2.16 8.33
C ASP A 28 -3.38 -3.16 9.45
N ILE A 29 -2.84 -4.37 9.34
CA ILE A 29 -2.90 -5.38 10.42
C ILE A 29 -1.54 -5.42 11.09
N LEU A 30 -1.54 -5.06 12.39
CA LEU A 30 -0.34 -4.95 13.19
C LEU A 30 -0.23 -6.15 14.14
N PHE A 31 0.96 -6.75 14.18
CA PHE A 31 1.29 -7.86 15.07
C PHE A 31 2.24 -7.40 16.17
N PRO A 32 2.11 -7.98 17.40
CA PRO A 32 2.99 -7.62 18.50
C PRO A 32 4.47 -7.83 18.17
N GLY A 33 5.30 -6.84 18.48
CA GLY A 33 6.75 -6.91 18.27
C GLY A 33 7.24 -6.78 16.83
N ILE A 34 6.34 -6.90 15.84
CA ILE A 34 6.68 -6.85 14.40
C ILE A 34 6.19 -5.54 13.74
N GLY A 35 5.02 -5.05 14.17
CA GLY A 35 4.34 -3.96 13.49
C GLY A 35 3.44 -4.42 12.37
N GLU A 36 3.41 -3.68 11.26
CA GLU A 36 2.58 -4.02 10.11
C GLU A 36 3.04 -5.30 9.42
N ILE A 37 2.14 -6.27 9.30
CA ILE A 37 2.33 -7.47 8.47
C ILE A 37 1.47 -7.41 7.20
N VAL A 38 0.25 -6.89 7.30
CA VAL A 38 -0.63 -6.73 6.15
C VAL A 38 -1.00 -5.26 6.01
N GLY A 39 -0.85 -4.73 4.81
CA GLY A 39 -1.37 -3.42 4.43
C GLY A 39 -2.29 -3.55 3.23
N GLY A 40 -3.44 -2.91 3.26
CA GLY A 40 -4.43 -2.99 2.21
C GLY A 40 -5.29 -1.76 2.06
N SER A 41 -6.02 -1.68 0.95
CA SER A 41 -7.01 -0.62 0.74
C SER A 41 -8.03 -0.99 -0.33
N GLN A 42 -9.18 -0.33 -0.27
CA GLN A 42 -9.98 -0.14 -1.47
C GLN A 42 -9.23 0.80 -2.40
N ARG A 43 -9.26 0.53 -3.70
CA ARG A 43 -8.63 1.40 -4.72
C ARG A 43 -9.57 2.51 -5.13
N GLU A 44 -9.02 3.68 -5.48
CA GLU A 44 -9.81 4.77 -6.04
C GLU A 44 -10.28 4.39 -7.44
N GLU A 45 -11.57 4.17 -7.59
CA GLU A 45 -12.21 3.81 -8.85
C GLU A 45 -12.76 5.01 -9.61
N ARG A 46 -12.90 6.16 -8.95
CA ARG A 46 -13.43 7.40 -9.58
C ARG A 46 -12.32 8.08 -10.36
N TYR A 47 -12.46 8.11 -11.69
CA TYR A 47 -11.46 8.67 -12.61
C TYR A 47 -11.05 10.09 -12.25
N GLU A 48 -12.01 11.02 -12.09
CA GLU A 48 -11.73 12.43 -11.83
C GLU A 48 -11.04 12.65 -10.47
N VAL A 49 -11.44 11.90 -9.45
CA VAL A 49 -10.81 11.98 -8.12
C VAL A 49 -9.36 11.49 -8.17
N LEU A 50 -9.11 10.38 -8.87
CA LEU A 50 -7.77 9.83 -9.03
C LEU A 50 -6.87 10.82 -9.81
N LYS A 51 -7.39 11.38 -10.89
CA LYS A 51 -6.69 12.37 -11.71
C LYS A 51 -6.32 13.61 -10.90
N GLN A 52 -7.27 14.13 -10.09
CA GLN A 52 -7.01 15.27 -9.23
C GLN A 52 -5.91 14.98 -8.19
N LYS A 53 -5.94 13.81 -7.56
CA LYS A 53 -4.89 13.41 -6.61
C LYS A 53 -3.50 13.33 -7.23
N ILE A 54 -3.41 12.83 -8.47
CA ILE A 54 -2.14 12.78 -9.22
C ILE A 54 -1.62 14.20 -9.45
N ALA A 55 -2.50 15.14 -9.87
CA ALA A 55 -2.15 16.53 -10.08
C ALA A 55 -1.74 17.23 -8.77
N ASP A 56 -2.48 17.04 -7.69
CA ASP A 56 -2.19 17.64 -6.38
C ASP A 56 -0.83 17.22 -5.81
N LEU A 57 -0.36 16.03 -6.17
CA LEU A 57 0.96 15.52 -5.80
C LEU A 57 2.08 15.91 -6.77
N GLY A 58 1.76 16.66 -7.83
CA GLY A 58 2.73 17.04 -8.85
C GLY A 58 3.29 15.86 -9.65
N MET A 59 2.56 14.75 -9.71
CA MET A 59 2.96 13.56 -10.47
C MET A 59 2.64 13.76 -11.94
N ASP A 60 3.50 13.22 -12.82
CA ASP A 60 3.27 13.28 -14.25
C ASP A 60 2.16 12.30 -14.68
N GLU A 61 1.04 12.87 -15.15
CA GLU A 61 -0.10 12.11 -15.67
C GLU A 61 0.30 11.20 -16.84
N GLN A 62 1.29 11.61 -17.64
CA GLN A 62 1.73 10.83 -18.79
C GLN A 62 2.40 9.51 -18.39
N THR A 63 3.04 9.46 -17.24
CA THR A 63 3.63 8.21 -16.74
C THR A 63 2.59 7.26 -16.15
N LEU A 64 1.41 7.79 -15.80
CA LEU A 64 0.32 7.05 -15.17
C LEU A 64 -0.91 6.90 -16.09
N TRP A 65 -0.79 7.23 -17.39
CA TRP A 65 -1.90 7.19 -18.34
C TRP A 65 -2.62 5.82 -18.34
N TRP A 66 -1.87 4.73 -18.36
CA TRP A 66 -2.39 3.37 -18.36
C TRP A 66 -3.20 3.05 -17.10
N TYR A 67 -2.78 3.60 -15.96
CA TYR A 67 -3.47 3.43 -14.67
C TYR A 67 -4.80 4.20 -14.64
N LEU A 68 -4.82 5.39 -15.21
CA LEU A 68 -6.03 6.20 -15.39
C LEU A 68 -7.00 5.56 -16.37
N GLU A 69 -6.52 4.98 -17.46
CA GLU A 69 -7.37 4.32 -18.46
C GLU A 69 -8.16 3.14 -17.90
N LEU A 70 -7.64 2.44 -16.89
CA LEU A 70 -8.37 1.40 -16.17
C LEU A 70 -9.65 1.91 -15.49
N ARG A 71 -9.84 3.21 -15.39
CA ARG A 71 -11.04 3.86 -14.82
C ARG A 71 -11.87 4.58 -15.87
N LYS A 72 -11.25 4.93 -16.99
CA LYS A 72 -11.87 5.72 -18.06
C LYS A 72 -12.89 4.90 -18.87
N PHE A 73 -12.60 3.64 -19.13
CA PHE A 73 -13.41 2.76 -19.98
C PHE A 73 -14.34 1.83 -19.21
N GLY A 74 -14.61 2.14 -17.99
CA GLY A 74 -15.41 1.35 -17.07
C GLY A 74 -14.54 0.83 -15.93
N THR A 75 -15.14 0.74 -14.76
CA THR A 75 -14.42 0.36 -13.54
C THR A 75 -15.34 -0.45 -12.64
N ALA A 76 -14.74 -1.19 -11.72
CA ALA A 76 -15.42 -1.87 -10.64
C ALA A 76 -14.85 -1.42 -9.29
N VAL A 77 -15.66 -1.46 -8.25
CA VAL A 77 -15.16 -1.33 -6.88
C VAL A 77 -14.25 -2.52 -6.59
N HIS A 78 -13.00 -2.26 -6.26
CA HIS A 78 -12.01 -3.30 -6.00
C HIS A 78 -11.07 -2.90 -4.87
N SER A 79 -10.52 -3.92 -4.23
CA SER A 79 -9.56 -3.79 -3.13
C SER A 79 -8.39 -4.72 -3.35
N GLY A 80 -7.31 -4.46 -2.65
CA GLY A 80 -6.15 -5.32 -2.64
C GLY A 80 -5.36 -5.16 -1.35
N PHE A 81 -4.55 -6.15 -1.02
CA PHE A 81 -3.64 -6.12 0.10
C PHE A 81 -2.30 -6.74 -0.26
N GLY A 82 -1.27 -6.33 0.47
CA GLY A 82 0.03 -6.99 0.50
C GLY A 82 0.27 -7.59 1.87
N LEU A 83 0.89 -8.77 1.90
CA LEU A 83 1.35 -9.41 3.12
C LEU A 83 2.86 -9.56 3.04
N GLY A 84 3.57 -9.01 4.05
CA GLY A 84 5.01 -9.22 4.23
C GLY A 84 5.28 -10.64 4.68
N PHE A 85 5.59 -11.53 3.73
CA PHE A 85 5.79 -12.94 4.04
C PHE A 85 6.96 -13.16 5.01
N GLU A 86 8.04 -12.41 4.82
CA GLU A 86 9.20 -12.45 5.71
C GLU A 86 8.85 -11.98 7.14
N ARG A 87 7.96 -11.00 7.28
CA ARG A 87 7.47 -10.56 8.60
C ARG A 87 6.59 -11.61 9.26
N LEU A 88 5.78 -12.32 8.47
CA LEU A 88 4.99 -13.43 8.97
C LEU A 88 5.90 -14.58 9.48
N VAL A 89 6.93 -14.92 8.72
CA VAL A 89 7.92 -15.92 9.13
C VAL A 89 8.65 -15.47 10.39
N LEU A 90 9.07 -14.20 10.44
CA LEU A 90 9.71 -13.61 11.63
C LEU A 90 8.83 -13.78 12.88
N PHE A 91 7.54 -13.45 12.77
CA PHE A 91 6.58 -13.57 13.85
C PHE A 91 6.37 -15.03 14.30
N THR A 92 6.18 -15.96 13.36
CA THR A 92 5.89 -17.36 13.67
C THR A 92 7.08 -18.12 14.21
N THR A 93 8.29 -17.74 13.84
CA THR A 93 9.54 -18.38 14.31
C THR A 93 10.09 -17.74 15.58
N GLY A 94 9.61 -16.54 15.95
CA GLY A 94 10.16 -15.77 17.06
C GLY A 94 11.56 -15.19 16.81
N MET A 95 12.04 -15.20 15.56
CA MET A 95 13.32 -14.60 15.18
C MET A 95 13.23 -13.07 15.24
N THR A 96 14.36 -12.42 15.49
CA THR A 96 14.42 -10.96 15.69
C THR A 96 15.05 -10.21 14.51
N ASN A 97 15.81 -10.91 13.67
CA ASN A 97 16.48 -10.31 12.52
C ASN A 97 15.84 -10.79 11.21
N ILE A 98 15.30 -9.87 10.43
CA ILE A 98 14.61 -10.17 9.17
C ILE A 98 15.52 -10.85 8.13
N ARG A 99 16.83 -10.64 8.20
CA ARG A 99 17.80 -11.28 7.30
C ARG A 99 17.86 -12.80 7.48
N ASP A 100 17.54 -13.27 8.69
CA ASP A 100 17.60 -14.69 9.02
C ASP A 100 16.40 -15.48 8.50
N VAL A 101 15.36 -14.77 8.04
CA VAL A 101 14.13 -15.37 7.48
C VAL A 101 13.98 -15.15 5.97
N ILE A 102 15.00 -14.59 5.34
CA ILE A 102 15.07 -14.36 3.88
C ILE A 102 16.22 -15.18 3.31
N PRO A 103 16.00 -15.98 2.25
CA PRO A 103 17.07 -16.82 1.66
C PRO A 103 18.25 -16.01 1.12
N TYR A 104 18.00 -14.83 0.57
CA TYR A 104 19.02 -13.98 -0.06
C TYR A 104 18.88 -12.54 0.44
N PRO A 105 19.27 -12.26 1.69
CA PRO A 105 19.14 -10.92 2.26
C PRO A 105 20.04 -9.92 1.53
N ARG A 106 19.50 -8.73 1.25
CA ARG A 106 20.23 -7.63 0.64
C ARG A 106 20.44 -6.52 1.66
N THR A 107 21.65 -6.00 1.69
CA THR A 107 22.00 -4.84 2.53
C THR A 107 22.78 -3.82 1.71
N PRO A 108 22.90 -2.57 2.18
CA PRO A 108 23.78 -1.61 1.51
C PRO A 108 25.17 -2.20 1.29
N GLN A 109 25.68 -2.08 0.06
CA GLN A 109 26.98 -2.62 -0.36
C GLN A 109 27.11 -4.15 -0.36
N SER A 110 26.02 -4.89 -0.17
CA SER A 110 26.00 -6.36 -0.24
C SER A 110 24.84 -6.80 -1.13
N ALA A 111 25.19 -7.19 -2.35
CA ALA A 111 24.26 -7.77 -3.33
C ALA A 111 24.81 -9.10 -3.91
N GLU A 112 25.77 -9.67 -3.25
CA GLU A 112 26.26 -11.00 -3.52
C GLU A 112 25.28 -12.01 -2.92
N PHE A 113 24.98 -13.04 -3.66
CA PHE A 113 24.02 -14.13 -3.37
C PHE A 113 23.34 -14.15 -2.01
#